data_cd5eac31219a12f8ed9cfe80ee11a9bc
#
_entry.id   cd5eac31219a12f8ed9cfe80ee11a9bc
#
_cell.length_a   1.000
_cell.length_b   1.000
_cell.length_c   1.000
_cell.angle_alpha   90.00
_cell.angle_beta   90.00
_cell.angle_gamma   90.00
#
_symmetry.space_group_name_H-M   'P 1'
#
loop_
_entity.id
_entity.type
_entity.pdbx_description
1 polymer ?
#
loop_
_entity_poly.entity_id
_entity_poly.type
_entity_poly.pdbx_seq_one_letter_code
_entity_poly.pdbx_strand_id
1 'polypeptide(L)'
;MTFGDIQFLWARGIVETLLQAGVRCFVVSPGSRSTPLVLALATTRDIVVHKILDERSAGFFAVGYAKATGQTVCLVCTSGSAPAHYLPAIVEAAHSFTPLLVLSADRPPELHGNAAPQSVNQAHLFPSFSRLFVDLGIPESGDAALRAVTRKVTQAAVAARLPEPGPVHINVPFREPLEPSAIGITSPRPAVAAAPQFVAPRSALLDTETVKS
;
A
#
# COMPACT_ATOMS: atom_id res chain seq x y z
N MET A 1 23.79 7.29 -8.57
CA MET A 1 22.59 6.54 -8.14
C MET A 1 21.87 6.11 -9.41
N THR A 2 21.68 4.82 -9.60
CA THR A 2 20.96 4.28 -10.75
C THR A 2 19.44 4.50 -10.60
N PHE A 3 18.68 4.28 -11.68
CA PHE A 3 17.23 4.39 -11.60
C PHE A 3 16.64 3.32 -10.64
N GLY A 4 17.18 2.10 -10.67
CA GLY A 4 16.81 1.05 -9.72
C GLY A 4 17.06 1.43 -8.26
N ASP A 5 18.15 2.19 -7.98
CA ASP A 5 18.43 2.69 -6.64
C ASP A 5 17.35 3.67 -6.16
N ILE A 6 16.91 4.58 -7.04
CA ILE A 6 15.87 5.57 -6.73
C ILE A 6 14.54 4.87 -6.43
N GLN A 7 14.16 3.88 -7.24
CA GLN A 7 12.95 3.09 -7.04
C GLN A 7 12.99 2.30 -5.72
N PHE A 8 14.12 1.72 -5.40
CA PHE A 8 14.30 1.00 -4.13
C PHE A 8 14.19 1.95 -2.92
N LEU A 9 14.77 3.16 -3.00
CA LEU A 9 14.61 4.17 -1.95
C LEU A 9 13.17 4.63 -1.77
N TRP A 10 12.43 4.78 -2.86
CA TRP A 10 11.00 5.06 -2.79
C TRP A 10 10.23 3.92 -2.13
N ALA A 11 10.47 2.69 -2.57
CA ALA A 11 9.84 1.50 -1.99
C ALA A 11 10.12 1.39 -0.49
N ARG A 12 11.36 1.64 -0.05
CA ARG A 12 11.72 1.72 1.37
C ARG A 12 10.95 2.83 2.09
N GLY A 13 10.90 4.03 1.52
CA GLY A 13 10.14 5.15 2.09
C GLY A 13 8.66 4.84 2.26
N ILE A 14 8.06 4.14 1.27
CA ILE A 14 6.68 3.66 1.35
C ILE A 14 6.51 2.68 2.51
N VAL A 15 7.33 1.63 2.58
CA VAL A 15 7.25 0.59 3.61
C VAL A 15 7.50 1.18 5.02
N GLU A 16 8.52 2.02 5.17
CA GLU A 16 8.81 2.71 6.44
C GLU A 16 7.65 3.61 6.88
N THR A 17 7.02 4.32 5.94
CA THR A 17 5.85 5.17 6.24
C THR A 17 4.65 4.33 6.69
N LEU A 18 4.37 3.21 6.01
CA LEU A 18 3.33 2.28 6.41
C LEU A 18 3.59 1.69 7.80
N LEU A 19 4.85 1.31 8.08
CA LEU A 19 5.27 0.83 9.39
C LEU A 19 5.05 1.86 10.50
N GLN A 20 5.39 3.13 10.25
CA GLN A 20 5.12 4.24 11.18
C GLN A 20 3.62 4.47 11.39
N ALA A 21 2.80 4.24 10.37
CA ALA A 21 1.34 4.28 10.46
C ALA A 21 0.72 3.06 11.17
N GLY A 22 1.56 2.11 11.65
CA GLY A 22 1.12 0.92 12.38
C GLY A 22 0.77 -0.28 11.52
N VAL A 23 1.07 -0.26 10.22
CA VAL A 23 0.88 -1.41 9.33
C VAL A 23 2.06 -2.37 9.51
N ARG A 24 1.80 -3.54 10.04
CA ARG A 24 2.82 -4.55 10.36
C ARG A 24 2.67 -5.85 9.55
N CYS A 25 1.51 -6.09 8.96
CA CYS A 25 1.24 -7.29 8.19
C CYS A 25 1.17 -6.96 6.70
N PHE A 26 1.97 -7.66 5.91
CA PHE A 26 2.01 -7.56 4.46
C PHE A 26 1.74 -8.91 3.84
N VAL A 27 0.83 -8.96 2.87
CA VAL A 27 0.53 -10.16 2.10
C VAL A 27 0.98 -9.93 0.68
N VAL A 28 1.96 -10.71 0.24
CA VAL A 28 2.66 -10.51 -1.03
C VAL A 28 2.30 -11.60 -2.02
N SER A 29 1.74 -11.19 -3.16
CA SER A 29 1.66 -12.03 -4.36
C SER A 29 2.82 -11.64 -5.29
N PRO A 30 3.82 -12.53 -5.48
CA PRO A 30 5.07 -12.16 -6.12
C PRO A 30 4.91 -11.91 -7.62
N GLY A 31 5.66 -10.94 -8.14
CA GLY A 31 5.76 -10.68 -9.56
C GLY A 31 6.86 -9.66 -9.84
N SER A 32 7.38 -9.67 -11.07
CA SER A 32 8.57 -8.90 -11.45
C SER A 32 8.44 -7.41 -11.15
N ARG A 33 7.32 -6.77 -11.54
CA ARG A 33 7.19 -5.31 -11.39
C ARG A 33 7.16 -4.84 -9.93
N SER A 34 6.79 -5.71 -8.99
CA SER A 34 6.82 -5.40 -7.55
C SER A 34 8.19 -5.63 -6.89
N THR A 35 9.25 -5.97 -7.64
CA THR A 35 10.60 -6.21 -7.10
C THR A 35 11.08 -5.13 -6.13
N PRO A 36 10.99 -3.82 -6.42
CA PRO A 36 11.44 -2.80 -5.47
C PRO A 36 10.71 -2.87 -4.12
N LEU A 37 9.39 -3.13 -4.13
CA LEU A 37 8.58 -3.25 -2.92
C LEU A 37 8.95 -4.51 -2.14
N VAL A 38 9.12 -5.65 -2.82
CA VAL A 38 9.48 -6.92 -2.19
C VAL A 38 10.86 -6.84 -1.53
N LEU A 39 11.84 -6.23 -2.21
CA LEU A 39 13.16 -6.00 -1.64
C LEU A 39 13.12 -5.06 -0.42
N ALA A 40 12.30 -4.02 -0.48
CA ALA A 40 12.10 -3.13 0.66
C ALA A 40 11.51 -3.88 1.86
N LEU A 41 10.49 -4.72 1.65
CA LEU A 41 9.92 -5.57 2.70
C LEU A 41 10.94 -6.56 3.26
N ALA A 42 11.72 -7.22 2.40
CA ALA A 42 12.73 -8.19 2.81
C ALA A 42 13.84 -7.58 3.69
N THR A 43 14.08 -6.29 3.58
CA THR A 43 15.09 -5.56 4.37
C THR A 43 14.52 -4.81 5.58
N THR A 44 13.20 -4.86 5.78
CA THR A 44 12.52 -4.20 6.90
C THR A 44 12.34 -5.16 8.06
N ARG A 45 12.63 -4.70 9.29
CA ARG A 45 12.40 -5.45 10.53
C ARG A 45 11.03 -5.13 11.13
N ASP A 46 10.59 -5.94 12.06
CA ASP A 46 9.36 -5.74 12.85
C ASP A 46 8.07 -5.76 12.02
N ILE A 47 8.07 -6.51 10.92
CA ILE A 47 6.92 -6.78 10.07
C ILE A 47 6.70 -8.28 9.89
N VAL A 48 5.46 -8.66 9.60
CA VAL A 48 5.08 -10.01 9.20
C VAL A 48 4.76 -10.01 7.71
N VAL A 49 5.42 -10.90 6.96
CA VAL A 49 5.21 -11.02 5.52
C VAL A 49 4.68 -12.42 5.21
N HIS A 50 3.48 -12.49 4.67
CA HIS A 50 2.89 -13.71 4.14
C HIS A 50 3.03 -13.74 2.63
N LYS A 51 3.61 -14.80 2.08
CA LYS A 51 3.70 -15.00 0.63
C LYS A 51 2.58 -15.93 0.17
N ILE A 52 1.67 -15.41 -0.65
CA ILE A 52 0.53 -16.16 -1.21
C ILE A 52 0.51 -15.93 -2.72
N LEU A 53 0.62 -16.99 -3.50
CA LEU A 53 0.81 -16.89 -4.95
C LEU A 53 -0.43 -16.38 -5.69
N ASP A 54 -1.61 -16.84 -5.29
CA ASP A 54 -2.87 -16.44 -5.92
C ASP A 54 -3.44 -15.20 -5.22
N GLU A 55 -3.64 -14.12 -5.98
CA GLU A 55 -4.10 -12.84 -5.44
C GLU A 55 -5.50 -12.91 -4.83
N ARG A 56 -6.40 -13.76 -5.33
CA ARG A 56 -7.75 -13.93 -4.77
C ARG A 56 -7.64 -14.53 -3.37
N SER A 57 -6.82 -15.56 -3.23
CA SER A 57 -6.53 -16.18 -1.92
C SER A 57 -5.84 -15.20 -0.98
N ALA A 58 -4.88 -14.42 -1.49
CA ALA A 58 -4.18 -13.40 -0.72
C ALA A 58 -5.14 -12.31 -0.22
N GLY A 59 -6.07 -11.88 -1.05
CA GLY A 59 -7.09 -10.89 -0.69
C GLY A 59 -7.95 -11.35 0.48
N PHE A 60 -8.54 -12.55 0.41
CA PHE A 60 -9.37 -13.09 1.49
C PHE A 60 -8.57 -13.46 2.73
N PHE A 61 -7.34 -13.92 2.59
CA PHE A 61 -6.43 -14.09 3.73
C PHE A 61 -6.24 -12.76 4.47
N ALA A 62 -5.98 -11.67 3.74
CA ALA A 62 -5.78 -10.35 4.33
C ALA A 62 -7.05 -9.84 5.05
N VAL A 63 -8.24 -10.05 4.47
CA VAL A 63 -9.52 -9.73 5.12
C VAL A 63 -9.68 -10.50 6.43
N GLY A 64 -9.46 -11.82 6.39
CA GLY A 64 -9.55 -12.69 7.58
C GLY A 64 -8.57 -12.29 8.66
N TYR A 65 -7.31 -12.00 8.28
CA TYR A 65 -6.27 -11.55 9.22
C TYR A 65 -6.64 -10.19 9.86
N ALA A 66 -7.08 -9.22 9.04
CA ALA A 66 -7.48 -7.91 9.54
C ALA A 66 -8.66 -7.99 10.51
N LYS A 67 -9.69 -8.80 10.19
CA LYS A 67 -10.84 -9.03 11.08
C LYS A 67 -10.44 -9.71 12.39
N ALA A 68 -9.55 -10.69 12.33
CA ALA A 68 -9.12 -11.44 13.51
C ALA A 68 -8.23 -10.61 14.46
N THR A 69 -7.42 -9.71 13.91
CA THR A 69 -6.42 -8.96 14.70
C THR A 69 -6.78 -7.51 14.95
N GLY A 70 -7.76 -6.95 14.24
CA GLY A 70 -8.07 -5.51 14.25
C GLY A 70 -7.00 -4.64 13.59
N GLN A 71 -6.02 -5.24 12.90
CA GLN A 71 -4.91 -4.51 12.28
C GLN A 71 -5.19 -4.20 10.82
N THR A 72 -4.64 -3.11 10.33
CA THR A 72 -4.60 -2.82 8.89
C THR A 72 -3.59 -3.76 8.21
N VAL A 73 -4.01 -4.41 7.14
CA VAL A 73 -3.16 -5.31 6.33
C VAL A 73 -2.88 -4.67 4.98
N CYS A 74 -1.65 -4.80 4.49
CA CYS A 74 -1.24 -4.33 3.18
C CYS A 74 -1.04 -5.51 2.21
N LEU A 75 -1.84 -5.54 1.15
CA LEU A 75 -1.69 -6.43 0.00
C LEU A 75 -0.66 -5.84 -0.96
N VAL A 76 0.28 -6.63 -1.44
CA VAL A 76 1.30 -6.19 -2.39
C VAL A 76 1.30 -7.12 -3.60
N CYS A 77 1.15 -6.57 -4.79
CA CYS A 77 1.15 -7.34 -6.03
C CYS A 77 1.89 -6.63 -7.18
N THR A 78 2.09 -7.37 -8.25
CA THR A 78 2.63 -6.86 -9.51
C THR A 78 1.56 -6.12 -10.32
N SER A 79 1.87 -5.72 -11.53
CA SER A 79 0.98 -4.99 -12.45
C SER A 79 0.07 -5.91 -13.27
N GLY A 80 -0.79 -5.32 -14.07
CA GLY A 80 -1.69 -6.00 -14.98
C GLY A 80 -2.97 -6.46 -14.31
N SER A 81 -3.39 -7.70 -14.53
CA SER A 81 -4.60 -8.26 -13.92
C SER A 81 -4.45 -8.62 -12.45
N ALA A 82 -3.23 -8.67 -11.90
CA ALA A 82 -2.97 -9.03 -10.52
C ALA A 82 -3.82 -8.24 -9.50
N PRO A 83 -3.81 -6.90 -9.49
CA PRO A 83 -4.65 -6.17 -8.55
C PRO A 83 -6.14 -6.39 -8.77
N ALA A 84 -6.62 -6.67 -10.01
CA ALA A 84 -8.02 -6.93 -10.28
C ALA A 84 -8.54 -8.20 -9.57
N HIS A 85 -7.68 -9.18 -9.33
CA HIS A 85 -8.03 -10.40 -8.60
C HIS A 85 -8.35 -10.15 -7.12
N TYR A 86 -7.97 -9.01 -6.57
CA TYR A 86 -8.38 -8.63 -5.21
C TYR A 86 -9.83 -8.13 -5.13
N LEU A 87 -10.50 -7.84 -6.26
CA LEU A 87 -11.83 -7.20 -6.24
C LEU A 87 -12.84 -7.89 -5.31
N PRO A 88 -13.01 -9.22 -5.30
CA PRO A 88 -13.97 -9.85 -4.38
C PRO A 88 -13.66 -9.59 -2.90
N ALA A 89 -12.39 -9.61 -2.52
CA ALA A 89 -11.95 -9.31 -1.16
C ALA A 89 -12.09 -7.82 -0.81
N ILE A 90 -11.89 -6.94 -1.79
CA ILE A 90 -12.10 -5.49 -1.64
C ILE A 90 -13.58 -5.17 -1.41
N VAL A 91 -14.48 -5.83 -2.14
CA VAL A 91 -15.95 -5.71 -1.92
C VAL A 91 -16.30 -6.11 -0.49
N GLU A 92 -15.82 -7.27 -0.04
CA GLU A 92 -16.03 -7.75 1.34
C GLU A 92 -15.47 -6.77 2.37
N ALA A 93 -14.24 -6.28 2.17
CA ALA A 93 -13.59 -5.35 3.09
C ALA A 93 -14.36 -4.01 3.18
N ALA A 94 -14.87 -3.51 2.04
CA ALA A 94 -15.62 -2.25 1.99
C ALA A 94 -16.93 -2.32 2.78
N HIS A 95 -17.66 -3.44 2.66
CA HIS A 95 -18.95 -3.65 3.32
C HIS A 95 -18.82 -4.10 4.78
N SER A 96 -17.70 -4.70 5.14
CA SER A 96 -17.42 -5.12 6.53
C SER A 96 -16.55 -4.14 7.30
N PHE A 97 -16.30 -2.94 6.76
CA PHE A 97 -15.48 -1.90 7.39
C PHE A 97 -14.08 -2.41 7.82
N THR A 98 -13.50 -3.27 6.99
CA THR A 98 -12.20 -3.89 7.26
C THR A 98 -11.09 -3.05 6.62
N PRO A 99 -10.12 -2.53 7.42
CA PRO A 99 -9.07 -1.68 6.90
C PRO A 99 -8.05 -2.49 6.09
N LEU A 100 -7.99 -2.25 4.80
CA LEU A 100 -7.02 -2.84 3.89
C LEU A 100 -6.29 -1.78 3.07
N LEU A 101 -5.04 -2.05 2.75
CA LEU A 101 -4.27 -1.30 1.76
C LEU A 101 -3.94 -2.23 0.60
N VAL A 102 -4.17 -1.81 -0.63
CA VAL A 102 -3.68 -2.47 -1.84
C VAL A 102 -2.54 -1.62 -2.38
N LEU A 103 -1.33 -2.14 -2.34
CA LEU A 103 -0.12 -1.53 -2.89
C LEU A 103 0.24 -2.28 -4.18
N SER A 104 -0.25 -1.80 -5.31
CA SER A 104 0.00 -2.41 -6.61
C SER A 104 1.17 -1.74 -7.31
N ALA A 105 2.12 -2.55 -7.78
CA ALA A 105 3.09 -2.06 -8.74
C ALA A 105 2.42 -1.89 -10.12
N ASP A 106 2.88 -0.91 -10.90
CA ASP A 106 2.32 -0.65 -12.23
C ASP A 106 3.40 -0.50 -13.29
N ARG A 107 3.00 -0.58 -14.55
CA ARG A 107 3.81 -0.15 -15.68
C ARG A 107 3.90 1.36 -15.70
N PRO A 108 5.03 1.93 -16.13
CA PRO A 108 5.15 3.39 -16.25
C PRO A 108 4.26 3.93 -17.39
N PRO A 109 3.86 5.21 -17.35
CA PRO A 109 2.91 5.79 -18.29
C PRO A 109 3.24 5.61 -19.77
N GLU A 110 4.54 5.60 -20.13
CA GLU A 110 5.00 5.39 -21.50
C GLU A 110 4.66 4.00 -22.07
N LEU A 111 4.28 3.05 -21.22
CA LEU A 111 3.85 1.71 -21.63
C LEU A 111 2.31 1.57 -21.64
N HIS A 112 1.57 2.59 -21.25
CA HIS A 112 0.12 2.54 -21.27
C HIS A 112 -0.43 2.83 -22.68
N GLY A 113 -1.50 2.13 -23.05
CA GLY A 113 -2.22 2.38 -24.30
C GLY A 113 -1.55 1.89 -25.59
N ASN A 114 -0.40 1.23 -25.51
CA ASN A 114 0.37 0.73 -26.68
C ASN A 114 0.54 -0.79 -26.69
N ALA A 115 -0.41 -1.53 -26.12
CA ALA A 115 -0.43 -2.99 -26.04
C ALA A 115 0.80 -3.63 -25.37
N ALA A 116 1.52 -2.90 -24.52
CA ALA A 116 2.61 -3.47 -23.76
C ALA A 116 2.11 -4.64 -22.87
N PRO A 117 2.85 -5.76 -22.80
CA PRO A 117 2.43 -6.93 -22.02
C PRO A 117 2.19 -6.57 -20.56
N GLN A 118 1.11 -7.12 -19.98
CA GLN A 118 0.74 -6.97 -18.56
C GLN A 118 0.58 -5.48 -18.15
N SER A 119 0.10 -4.67 -19.09
CA SER A 119 -0.22 -3.25 -18.87
C SER A 119 -1.72 -3.05 -19.02
N VAL A 120 -2.37 -2.58 -17.98
CA VAL A 120 -3.78 -2.23 -17.93
C VAL A 120 -3.94 -0.89 -17.22
N ASN A 121 -5.06 -0.22 -17.39
CA ASN A 121 -5.35 0.97 -16.60
C ASN A 121 -5.68 0.53 -15.16
N GLN A 122 -4.75 0.72 -14.24
CA GLN A 122 -4.92 0.40 -12.82
C GLN A 122 -5.54 1.56 -12.02
N ALA A 123 -5.63 2.77 -12.63
CA ALA A 123 -6.29 3.89 -12.00
C ALA A 123 -7.77 3.58 -11.79
N HIS A 124 -8.22 3.83 -10.56
CA HIS A 124 -9.62 3.59 -10.19
C HIS A 124 -10.11 2.16 -10.45
N LEU A 125 -9.25 1.16 -10.28
CA LEU A 125 -9.62 -0.24 -10.46
C LEU A 125 -10.73 -0.67 -9.50
N PHE A 126 -10.87 0.00 -8.34
CA PHE A 126 -11.88 -0.26 -7.32
C PHE A 126 -12.75 0.98 -7.03
N PRO A 127 -13.35 1.65 -8.04
CA PRO A 127 -13.88 3.01 -7.88
C PRO A 127 -15.06 3.10 -6.89
N SER A 128 -15.86 2.03 -6.77
CA SER A 128 -17.05 2.00 -5.92
C SER A 128 -16.79 1.48 -4.51
N PHE A 129 -15.61 0.91 -4.25
CA PHE A 129 -15.34 0.18 -3.03
C PHE A 129 -14.15 0.74 -2.24
N SER A 130 -13.18 1.37 -2.90
CA SER A 130 -12.05 1.96 -2.20
C SER A 130 -12.40 3.32 -1.59
N ARG A 131 -11.97 3.54 -0.35
CA ARG A 131 -12.11 4.84 0.35
C ARG A 131 -11.26 5.94 -0.29
N LEU A 132 -10.14 5.54 -0.88
CA LEU A 132 -9.21 6.44 -1.56
C LEU A 132 -8.43 5.67 -2.62
N PHE A 133 -8.16 6.33 -3.74
CA PHE A 133 -7.15 5.94 -4.72
C PHE A 133 -6.01 6.96 -4.70
N VAL A 134 -4.78 6.47 -4.67
CA VAL A 134 -3.57 7.31 -4.70
C VAL A 134 -2.62 6.78 -5.75
N ASP A 135 -2.33 7.56 -6.78
CA ASP A 135 -1.20 7.32 -7.66
C ASP A 135 0.04 8.07 -7.14
N LEU A 136 1.11 7.34 -6.90
CA LEU A 136 2.35 7.94 -6.38
C LEU A 136 3.17 8.61 -7.47
N GLY A 137 2.94 8.26 -8.73
CA GLY A 137 3.76 8.71 -9.86
C GLY A 137 5.07 7.93 -9.96
N ILE A 138 5.85 8.28 -10.97
CA ILE A 138 7.17 7.67 -11.22
C ILE A 138 8.16 8.10 -10.12
N PRO A 139 8.94 7.14 -9.57
CA PRO A 139 10.00 7.46 -8.62
C PRO A 139 11.02 8.48 -9.16
N GLU A 140 11.23 9.53 -8.39
CA GLU A 140 12.17 10.60 -8.68
C GLU A 140 13.18 10.75 -7.55
N SER A 141 14.36 11.26 -7.86
CA SER A 141 15.38 11.58 -6.87
C SER A 141 15.05 12.89 -6.15
N GLY A 142 15.49 12.99 -4.90
CA GLY A 142 15.45 14.22 -4.11
C GLY A 142 14.43 14.19 -2.98
N ASP A 143 14.72 15.00 -1.96
CA ASP A 143 13.99 15.04 -0.70
C ASP A 143 12.53 15.51 -0.86
N ALA A 144 12.27 16.41 -1.81
CA ALA A 144 10.91 16.90 -2.06
C ALA A 144 9.99 15.79 -2.56
N ALA A 145 10.49 14.95 -3.49
CA ALA A 145 9.77 13.81 -4.01
C ALA A 145 9.49 12.76 -2.91
N LEU A 146 10.50 12.43 -2.09
CA LEU A 146 10.34 11.51 -0.96
C LEU A 146 9.34 12.03 0.09
N ARG A 147 9.38 13.33 0.41
CA ARG A 147 8.37 13.93 1.31
C ARG A 147 6.96 13.86 0.74
N ALA A 148 6.79 14.08 -0.57
CA ALA A 148 5.50 13.98 -1.23
C ALA A 148 4.94 12.55 -1.16
N VAL A 149 5.77 11.54 -1.41
CA VAL A 149 5.41 10.11 -1.25
C VAL A 149 5.00 9.80 0.18
N THR A 150 5.84 10.17 1.16
CA THR A 150 5.54 9.96 2.59
C THR A 150 4.17 10.55 2.95
N ARG A 151 3.89 11.79 2.53
CA ARG A 151 2.59 12.43 2.80
C ARG A 151 1.43 11.67 2.16
N LYS A 152 1.54 11.28 0.89
CA LYS A 152 0.50 10.53 0.17
C LYS A 152 0.24 9.16 0.82
N VAL A 153 1.29 8.43 1.18
CA VAL A 153 1.18 7.11 1.84
C VAL A 153 0.60 7.24 3.24
N THR A 154 0.98 8.26 4.00
CA THR A 154 0.36 8.56 5.30
C THR A 154 -1.13 8.83 5.14
N GLN A 155 -1.52 9.68 4.17
CA GLN A 155 -2.93 9.96 3.88
C GLN A 155 -3.70 8.67 3.52
N ALA A 156 -3.12 7.78 2.73
CA ALA A 156 -3.71 6.50 2.36
C ALA A 156 -3.92 5.60 3.59
N ALA A 157 -2.91 5.49 4.47
CA ALA A 157 -3.00 4.71 5.69
C ALA A 157 -4.07 5.26 6.68
N VAL A 158 -4.23 6.58 6.72
CA VAL A 158 -5.32 7.24 7.47
C VAL A 158 -6.67 6.89 6.89
N ALA A 159 -6.83 7.09 5.57
CA ALA A 159 -8.10 6.86 4.88
C ALA A 159 -8.58 5.40 4.97
N ALA A 160 -7.65 4.44 5.13
CA ALA A 160 -8.02 3.05 5.35
C ALA A 160 -8.69 2.81 6.72
N ARG A 161 -8.55 3.74 7.68
CA ARG A 161 -9.04 3.58 9.05
C ARG A 161 -10.07 4.61 9.47
N LEU A 162 -10.09 5.78 8.85
CA LEU A 162 -10.90 6.93 9.26
C LEU A 162 -11.49 7.67 8.06
N PRO A 163 -12.70 8.26 8.19
CA PRO A 163 -13.65 8.07 9.28
C PRO A 163 -14.30 6.70 9.29
N GLU A 164 -14.45 6.09 8.12
CA GLU A 164 -15.01 4.74 7.92
C GLU A 164 -13.90 3.78 7.46
N PRO A 165 -13.56 2.75 8.26
CA PRO A 165 -12.58 1.77 7.83
C PRO A 165 -12.95 1.11 6.50
N GLY A 166 -11.95 0.76 5.71
CA GLY A 166 -12.17 0.12 4.43
C GLY A 166 -10.91 0.05 3.55
N PRO A 167 -11.04 -0.46 2.34
CA PRO A 167 -9.91 -0.61 1.44
C PRO A 167 -9.47 0.72 0.84
N VAL A 168 -8.15 0.86 0.65
CA VAL A 168 -7.51 1.97 -0.06
C VAL A 168 -6.55 1.40 -1.09
N HIS A 169 -6.50 2.00 -2.28
CA HIS A 169 -5.61 1.58 -3.35
C HIS A 169 -4.48 2.60 -3.55
N ILE A 170 -3.25 2.12 -3.48
CA ILE A 170 -2.02 2.87 -3.76
C ILE A 170 -1.37 2.25 -5.00
N ASN A 171 -1.24 3.01 -6.07
CA ASN A 171 -0.61 2.59 -7.33
C ASN A 171 0.80 3.16 -7.43
N VAL A 172 1.78 2.32 -7.78
CA VAL A 172 3.20 2.71 -7.86
C VAL A 172 3.78 2.25 -9.18
N PRO A 173 3.91 3.12 -10.17
CA PRO A 173 4.57 2.78 -11.43
C PRO A 173 6.10 2.69 -11.24
N PHE A 174 6.68 1.60 -11.76
CA PHE A 174 8.12 1.35 -11.76
C PHE A 174 8.64 1.13 -13.17
N ARG A 175 9.83 1.70 -13.47
CA ARG A 175 10.58 1.50 -14.71
C ARG A 175 11.65 0.44 -14.52
N GLU A 176 12.11 -0.16 -15.61
CA GLU A 176 13.33 -0.98 -15.60
C GLU A 176 14.59 -0.10 -15.65
N PRO A 177 15.67 -0.52 -14.99
CA PRO A 177 15.84 -1.73 -14.20
C PRO A 177 15.11 -1.63 -12.84
N LEU A 178 14.55 -2.77 -12.38
CA LEU A 178 13.78 -2.84 -11.13
C LEU A 178 14.67 -3.06 -9.90
N GLU A 179 15.82 -3.66 -10.12
CA GLU A 179 16.77 -3.99 -9.06
C GLU A 179 17.70 -2.80 -8.77
N PRO A 180 17.99 -2.52 -7.50
CA PRO A 180 19.02 -1.56 -7.12
C PRO A 180 20.42 -2.12 -7.41
N SER A 181 21.40 -1.24 -7.56
CA SER A 181 22.81 -1.62 -7.76
C SER A 181 23.39 -2.36 -6.55
N ALA A 182 22.88 -2.10 -5.34
CA ALA A 182 23.16 -2.81 -4.11
C ALA A 182 21.99 -2.71 -3.11
N ILE A 183 21.70 -3.79 -2.40
CA ILE A 183 20.57 -3.84 -1.43
C ILE A 183 20.87 -2.96 -0.18
N GLY A 184 22.11 -2.61 0.09
CA GLY A 184 22.53 -1.79 1.24
C GLY A 184 22.48 -0.29 1.04
N ILE A 185 21.88 0.23 -0.04
CA ILE A 185 21.81 1.67 -0.30
C ILE A 185 21.00 2.36 0.80
N THR A 186 21.69 3.18 1.58
CA THR A 186 21.04 4.08 2.54
C THR A 186 21.04 5.49 1.98
N SER A 187 19.87 6.09 1.79
CA SER A 187 19.77 7.55 1.71
C SER A 187 19.86 8.11 3.14
N PRO A 188 20.48 9.28 3.35
CA PRO A 188 20.22 10.01 4.57
C PRO A 188 18.69 10.17 4.68
N ARG A 189 18.12 9.66 5.78
CA ARG A 189 16.68 9.82 6.05
C ARG A 189 16.35 11.30 5.91
N PRO A 190 15.43 11.70 5.02
CA PRO A 190 14.76 12.96 5.27
C PRO A 190 14.17 12.81 6.67
N ALA A 191 14.36 13.83 7.52
CA ALA A 191 13.70 13.86 8.81
C ALA A 191 12.19 13.77 8.52
N VAL A 192 11.66 12.55 8.59
CA VAL A 192 10.22 12.33 8.49
C VAL A 192 9.67 13.02 9.71
N ALA A 193 8.94 14.11 9.51
CA ALA A 193 8.17 14.72 10.58
C ALA A 193 7.46 13.59 11.32
N ALA A 194 7.56 13.59 12.66
CA ALA A 194 6.98 12.55 13.48
C ALA A 194 5.61 12.18 12.93
N ALA A 195 5.39 10.88 12.69
CA ALA A 195 4.12 10.41 12.16
C ALA A 195 3.00 11.11 12.94
N PRO A 196 1.99 11.67 12.28
CA PRO A 196 0.92 12.31 12.98
C PRO A 196 0.39 11.31 14.01
N GLN A 197 0.45 11.69 15.29
CA GLN A 197 -0.12 10.84 16.32
C GLN A 197 -1.61 10.77 16.04
N PHE A 198 -2.07 9.59 15.62
CA PHE A 198 -3.49 9.33 15.50
C PHE A 198 -4.08 9.35 16.90
N VAL A 199 -4.63 10.49 17.27
CA VAL A 199 -5.63 10.50 18.34
C VAL A 199 -6.89 9.93 17.69
N ALA A 200 -7.12 8.63 17.89
CA ALA A 200 -8.40 8.04 17.56
C ALA A 200 -9.47 8.94 18.19
N PRO A 201 -10.50 9.38 17.44
CA PRO A 201 -11.61 10.03 18.07
C PRO A 201 -12.06 9.08 19.18
N ARG A 202 -12.15 9.58 20.42
CA ARG A 202 -12.78 8.79 21.48
C ARG A 202 -14.12 8.37 20.91
N SER A 203 -14.35 7.07 20.76
CA SER A 203 -15.69 6.57 20.49
C SER A 203 -16.58 7.29 21.50
N ALA A 204 -17.49 8.11 21.01
CA ALA A 204 -18.57 8.58 21.87
C ALA A 204 -19.31 7.29 22.26
N LEU A 205 -18.96 6.74 23.39
CA LEU A 205 -19.79 5.75 24.05
C LEU A 205 -21.12 6.48 24.22
N LEU A 206 -22.11 6.08 23.41
CA LEU A 206 -23.49 6.44 23.65
C LEU A 206 -23.73 6.04 25.12
N ASP A 207 -23.92 7.04 25.95
CA ASP A 207 -24.19 6.82 27.34
C ASP A 207 -25.42 5.92 27.41
N THR A 208 -25.27 4.74 28.00
CA THR A 208 -26.33 3.72 28.05
C THR A 208 -27.60 4.22 28.79
N GLU A 209 -27.59 5.41 29.39
CA GLU A 209 -28.75 6.07 29.93
C GLU A 209 -29.62 6.79 28.89
N THR A 210 -29.06 7.18 27.73
CA THR A 210 -29.82 7.92 26.69
C THR A 210 -30.67 6.99 25.81
N VAL A 211 -30.54 5.68 25.93
CA VAL A 211 -31.28 4.68 25.11
C VAL A 211 -32.57 4.18 25.83
N LYS A 212 -32.87 4.68 27.04
CA LYS A 212 -34.04 4.25 27.82
C LYS A 212 -35.18 5.25 27.88
N SER A 213 -35.15 6.27 27.00
CA SER A 213 -36.27 7.22 26.89
C SER A 213 -36.99 7.10 25.56
#